data_4b55762752b6b372b60a32d00b94357a
#
_entry.id   4b55762752b6b372b60a32d00b94357a
#
_cell.length_a   1.000
_cell.length_b   1.000
_cell.length_c   1.000
_cell.angle_alpha   90.00
_cell.angle_beta   90.00
_cell.angle_gamma   90.00
#
_symmetry.space_group_name_H-M   'P 1'
#
loop_
_entity.id
_entity.type
_entity.pdbx_description
1 polymer ?
#
loop_
_entity_poly.entity_id
_entity_poly.type
_entity_poly.pdbx_seq_one_letter_code
_entity_poly.pdbx_strand_id
1 'polypeptide(L)'
;FIIGNIDILNKQNKKLKFLFKIKKIDENFKRTDLVSNSLPVYNINYQQKNAFENVSSKSSKYIFKCFDHALKFIKRKKIYGFINCPISKKHLLKNKYLGITEFLSKKSNSTSCSVMLIYNKKLSVSPITTHIPLRKVSKKLKTSLIVKKIKIINNFYKKNFIKKPT
;
A
#
# COMPACT_ATOMS: atom_id res chain seq x y z
N PHE A 1 5.86 9.96 5.96
CA PHE A 1 5.94 10.82 4.77
C PHE A 1 5.01 10.34 3.68
N ILE A 2 4.72 11.23 2.71
CA ILE A 2 3.87 10.92 1.55
C ILE A 2 4.77 10.65 0.32
N ILE A 3 4.40 9.68 -0.49
CA ILE A 3 4.90 9.51 -1.85
C ILE A 3 3.81 10.05 -2.78
N GLY A 4 4.04 11.21 -3.38
CA GLY A 4 3.00 11.89 -4.14
C GLY A 4 3.51 13.12 -4.89
N ASN A 5 2.59 13.92 -5.42
CA ASN A 5 2.94 15.15 -6.14
C ASN A 5 2.74 16.38 -5.25
N ILE A 6 3.80 17.17 -5.09
CA ILE A 6 3.81 18.36 -4.21
C ILE A 6 2.85 19.44 -4.72
N ASP A 7 2.78 19.67 -6.04
CA ASP A 7 1.94 20.73 -6.59
C ASP A 7 0.45 20.44 -6.36
N ILE A 8 0.04 19.17 -6.50
CA ILE A 8 -1.32 18.75 -6.22
C ILE A 8 -1.63 18.92 -4.73
N LEU A 9 -0.73 18.46 -3.86
CA LEU A 9 -0.90 18.60 -2.41
C LEU A 9 -0.99 20.07 -1.99
N ASN A 10 -0.21 20.98 -2.58
CA ASN A 10 -0.30 22.41 -2.34
C ASN A 10 -1.64 22.98 -2.80
N LYS A 11 -2.12 22.59 -3.99
CA LYS A 11 -3.44 23.01 -4.49
C LYS A 11 -4.56 22.51 -3.57
N GLN A 12 -4.47 21.26 -3.08
CA GLN A 12 -5.46 20.69 -2.16
C GLN A 12 -5.40 21.35 -0.80
N ASN A 13 -4.20 21.59 -0.25
CA ASN A 13 -3.97 22.31 1.00
C ASN A 13 -4.63 23.69 0.97
N LYS A 14 -4.40 24.45 -0.11
CA LYS A 14 -5.02 25.76 -0.32
C LYS A 14 -6.55 25.69 -0.43
N LYS A 15 -7.08 24.74 -1.22
CA LYS A 15 -8.52 24.61 -1.44
C LYS A 15 -9.29 24.16 -0.20
N LEU A 16 -8.67 23.28 0.62
CA LEU A 16 -9.25 22.78 1.86
C LEU A 16 -8.93 23.66 3.08
N LYS A 17 -8.21 24.76 2.87
CA LYS A 17 -7.80 25.69 3.93
C LYS A 17 -6.99 25.00 5.04
N PHE A 18 -6.21 23.98 4.71
CA PHE A 18 -5.27 23.38 5.64
C PHE A 18 -4.06 24.29 5.82
N LEU A 19 -3.43 24.25 7.00
CA LEU A 19 -2.32 25.13 7.36
C LEU A 19 -0.98 24.41 7.48
N PHE A 20 -0.83 23.21 6.90
CA PHE A 20 0.43 22.49 6.98
C PHE A 20 1.42 22.93 5.89
N LYS A 21 2.69 22.98 6.29
CA LYS A 21 3.80 23.22 5.38
C LYS A 21 4.24 21.88 4.75
N ILE A 22 4.58 21.90 3.45
CA ILE A 22 5.12 20.72 2.76
C ILE A 22 6.63 20.84 2.68
N LYS A 23 7.34 19.77 3.09
CA LYS A 23 8.79 19.62 2.96
C LYS A 23 9.10 18.56 1.92
N LYS A 24 9.79 18.94 0.83
CA LYS A 24 10.30 17.96 -0.14
C LYS A 24 11.43 17.15 0.48
N ILE A 25 11.38 15.83 0.29
CA ILE A 25 12.48 14.90 0.64
C ILE A 25 12.95 14.16 -0.62
N ASP A 26 14.18 13.70 -0.62
CA ASP A 26 14.80 12.93 -1.70
C ASP A 26 14.97 11.44 -1.32
N GLU A 27 15.62 10.64 -2.19
CA GLU A 27 15.85 9.20 -1.94
C GLU A 27 16.79 8.94 -0.74
N ASN A 28 17.58 9.92 -0.33
CA ASN A 28 18.57 9.80 0.73
C ASN A 28 18.06 10.25 2.10
N PHE A 29 16.75 10.55 2.20
CA PHE A 29 16.12 11.01 3.45
C PHE A 29 16.53 10.14 4.66
N LYS A 30 16.76 10.81 5.79
CA LYS A 30 17.03 10.22 7.10
C LYS A 30 15.78 10.31 7.98
N ARG A 31 15.76 9.56 9.08
CA ARG A 31 14.65 9.62 10.04
C ARG A 31 14.40 11.03 10.57
N THR A 32 15.47 11.80 10.75
CA THR A 32 15.41 13.21 11.17
C THR A 32 14.66 14.12 10.18
N ASP A 33 14.67 13.79 8.89
CA ASP A 33 13.94 14.56 7.89
C ASP A 33 12.42 14.35 7.95
N LEU A 34 11.98 13.28 8.62
CA LEU A 34 10.59 12.91 8.77
C LEU A 34 9.95 13.48 10.04
N VAL A 35 10.77 13.99 10.97
CA VAL A 35 10.32 14.59 12.23
C VAL A 35 10.39 16.10 12.09
N SER A 36 9.29 16.74 11.73
CA SER A 36 9.19 18.19 11.58
C SER A 36 7.74 18.65 11.67
N ASN A 37 7.53 19.95 11.91
CA ASN A 37 6.22 20.59 11.85
C ASN A 37 5.70 20.75 10.39
N SER A 38 6.29 20.03 9.46
CA SER A 38 5.92 20.03 8.04
C SER A 38 5.62 18.61 7.58
N LEU A 39 4.83 18.46 6.52
CA LEU A 39 4.51 17.20 5.89
C LEU A 39 5.63 16.80 4.92
N PRO A 40 6.45 15.79 5.23
CA PRO A 40 7.50 15.35 4.32
C PRO A 40 6.88 14.64 3.09
N VAL A 41 7.29 15.04 1.89
CA VAL A 41 6.77 14.48 0.64
C VAL A 41 7.93 14.08 -0.28
N TYR A 42 7.95 12.82 -0.67
CA TYR A 42 8.77 12.34 -1.77
C TYR A 42 8.02 12.61 -3.08
N ASN A 43 8.54 13.54 -3.87
CA ASN A 43 7.83 14.06 -5.03
C ASN A 43 7.88 13.11 -6.24
N ILE A 44 6.72 12.79 -6.77
CA ILE A 44 6.56 12.11 -8.06
C ILE A 44 5.87 13.08 -9.02
N ASN A 45 6.55 13.39 -10.12
CA ASN A 45 6.02 14.34 -11.08
C ASN A 45 4.74 13.84 -11.74
N TYR A 46 3.72 14.68 -11.68
CA TYR A 46 2.42 14.48 -12.32
C TYR A 46 1.77 15.84 -12.57
N GLN A 47 1.21 16.03 -13.74
CA GLN A 47 0.52 17.27 -14.07
C GLN A 47 -0.99 17.12 -13.89
N GLN A 48 -1.56 17.95 -13.03
CA GLN A 48 -2.99 18.07 -12.81
C GLN A 48 -3.36 19.55 -12.71
N LYS A 49 -4.39 19.94 -13.45
CA LYS A 49 -4.79 21.36 -13.52
C LYS A 49 -5.45 21.82 -12.22
N ASN A 50 -6.40 21.06 -11.72
CA ASN A 50 -7.20 21.42 -10.54
C ASN A 50 -6.75 20.60 -9.31
N ALA A 51 -7.06 21.11 -8.11
CA ALA A 51 -6.81 20.40 -6.84
C ALA A 51 -7.51 19.03 -6.81
N PHE A 52 -8.70 18.94 -7.36
CA PHE A 52 -9.50 17.73 -7.50
C PHE A 52 -10.01 17.63 -8.94
N GLU A 53 -9.90 16.45 -9.52
CA GLU A 53 -10.40 16.12 -10.85
C GLU A 53 -11.16 14.79 -10.80
N ASN A 54 -12.00 14.56 -11.79
CA ASN A 54 -12.72 13.30 -11.94
C ASN A 54 -11.74 12.13 -12.08
N VAL A 55 -12.06 11.04 -11.41
CA VAL A 55 -11.23 9.82 -11.45
C VAL A 55 -11.16 9.29 -12.88
N SER A 56 -9.95 9.13 -13.39
CA SER A 56 -9.69 8.65 -14.74
C SER A 56 -8.41 7.80 -14.81
N SER A 57 -8.18 7.15 -15.95
CA SER A 57 -6.94 6.39 -16.17
C SER A 57 -5.71 7.25 -16.46
N LYS A 58 -5.87 8.58 -16.60
CA LYS A 58 -4.75 9.51 -16.84
C LYS A 58 -3.70 9.44 -15.72
N SER A 59 -4.14 9.28 -14.47
CA SER A 59 -3.25 9.19 -13.29
C SER A 59 -2.59 7.82 -13.10
N SER A 60 -2.95 6.81 -13.89
CA SER A 60 -2.48 5.42 -13.67
C SER A 60 -0.95 5.30 -13.67
N LYS A 61 -0.28 5.93 -14.63
CA LYS A 61 1.20 5.90 -14.69
C LYS A 61 1.84 6.54 -13.46
N TYR A 62 1.26 7.63 -12.96
CA TYR A 62 1.71 8.31 -11.75
C TYR A 62 1.54 7.42 -10.52
N ILE A 63 0.36 6.82 -10.35
CA ILE A 63 0.07 5.93 -9.21
C ILE A 63 1.01 4.70 -9.24
N PHE A 64 1.25 4.11 -10.41
CA PHE A 64 2.21 3.00 -10.53
C PHE A 64 3.63 3.43 -10.15
N LYS A 65 4.09 4.62 -10.53
CA LYS A 65 5.38 5.15 -10.09
C LYS A 65 5.44 5.30 -8.56
N CYS A 66 4.37 5.77 -7.93
CA CYS A 66 4.31 5.86 -6.46
C CYS A 66 4.49 4.47 -5.81
N PHE A 67 3.81 3.43 -6.32
CA PHE A 67 4.01 2.06 -5.83
C PHE A 67 5.42 1.53 -6.09
N ASP A 68 6.02 1.84 -7.25
CA ASP A 68 7.39 1.41 -7.55
C ASP A 68 8.40 1.99 -6.57
N HIS A 69 8.29 3.28 -6.25
CA HIS A 69 9.14 3.92 -5.23
C HIS A 69 8.89 3.35 -3.84
N ALA A 70 7.63 3.13 -3.45
CA ALA A 70 7.32 2.50 -2.16
C ALA A 70 7.96 1.11 -2.03
N LEU A 71 7.83 0.26 -3.05
CA LEU A 71 8.46 -1.06 -3.07
C LEU A 71 10.00 -1.00 -3.09
N LYS A 72 10.58 -0.01 -3.80
CA LYS A 72 12.03 0.25 -3.80
C LYS A 72 12.53 0.60 -2.40
N PHE A 73 11.81 1.46 -1.67
CA PHE A 73 12.17 1.83 -0.30
C PHE A 73 12.06 0.65 0.67
N ILE A 74 11.05 -0.21 0.54
CA ILE A 74 10.93 -1.46 1.32
C ILE A 74 12.13 -2.39 1.04
N LYS A 75 12.46 -2.63 -0.24
CA LYS A 75 13.61 -3.47 -0.61
C LYS A 75 14.93 -2.95 -0.03
N ARG A 76 15.10 -1.62 0.00
CA ARG A 76 16.26 -0.96 0.60
C ARG A 76 16.19 -0.84 2.13
N LYS A 77 15.17 -1.41 2.77
CA LYS A 77 14.93 -1.35 4.22
C LYS A 77 14.84 0.09 4.77
N LYS A 78 14.50 1.06 3.93
CA LYS A 78 14.29 2.46 4.35
C LYS A 78 12.94 2.67 5.03
N ILE A 79 11.94 1.86 4.69
CA ILE A 79 10.61 1.84 5.30
C ILE A 79 10.18 0.41 5.60
N TYR A 80 9.35 0.24 6.61
CA TYR A 80 8.81 -1.08 6.98
C TYR A 80 7.60 -1.49 6.15
N GLY A 81 6.87 -0.54 5.61
CA GLY A 81 5.67 -0.75 4.83
C GLY A 81 5.11 0.57 4.33
N PHE A 82 3.96 0.52 3.67
CA PHE A 82 3.25 1.71 3.23
C PHE A 82 1.74 1.52 3.33
N ILE A 83 1.03 2.61 3.41
CA ILE A 83 -0.43 2.68 3.40
C ILE A 83 -0.84 3.29 2.07
N ASN A 84 -1.68 2.61 1.31
CA ASN A 84 -2.23 3.18 0.09
C ASN A 84 -3.57 3.86 0.37
N CYS A 85 -3.74 5.06 -0.20
CA CYS A 85 -5.01 5.74 -0.23
C CYS A 85 -6.01 5.00 -1.14
N PRO A 86 -7.33 5.27 -1.02
CA PRO A 86 -8.34 4.72 -1.91
C PRO A 86 -8.00 4.97 -3.39
N ILE A 87 -8.14 3.95 -4.21
CA ILE A 87 -7.90 4.01 -5.64
C ILE A 87 -9.05 3.38 -6.42
N SER A 88 -9.28 3.88 -7.62
CA SER A 88 -10.25 3.28 -8.52
C SER A 88 -9.66 2.04 -9.20
N LYS A 89 -10.12 0.86 -8.80
CA LYS A 89 -9.71 -0.41 -9.41
C LYS A 89 -9.99 -0.44 -10.92
N LYS A 90 -11.16 0.07 -11.34
CA LYS A 90 -11.57 0.16 -12.75
C LYS A 90 -10.54 0.92 -13.59
N HIS A 91 -10.14 2.11 -13.16
CA HIS A 91 -9.25 2.98 -13.92
C HIS A 91 -7.77 2.59 -13.78
N LEU A 92 -7.34 2.07 -12.60
CA LEU A 92 -5.95 1.72 -12.37
C LEU A 92 -5.62 0.30 -12.85
N LEU A 93 -6.39 -0.70 -12.42
CA LEU A 93 -6.04 -2.11 -12.63
C LEU A 93 -6.58 -2.68 -13.94
N LYS A 94 -7.54 -1.98 -14.59
CA LYS A 94 -8.12 -2.37 -15.88
C LYS A 94 -8.52 -3.86 -15.94
N ASN A 95 -9.11 -4.38 -14.85
CA ASN A 95 -9.51 -5.78 -14.66
C ASN A 95 -8.38 -6.83 -14.76
N LYS A 96 -7.08 -6.39 -14.78
CA LYS A 96 -5.95 -7.32 -14.80
C LYS A 96 -5.66 -7.97 -13.45
N TYR A 97 -6.16 -7.38 -12.36
CA TYR A 97 -5.99 -7.85 -10.99
C TYR A 97 -7.31 -7.70 -10.23
N LEU A 98 -7.61 -8.65 -9.35
CA LEU A 98 -8.79 -8.62 -8.49
C LEU A 98 -8.74 -7.49 -7.45
N GLY A 99 -7.52 -7.11 -7.04
CA GLY A 99 -7.29 -6.03 -6.10
C GLY A 99 -5.85 -5.56 -6.05
N ILE A 100 -5.59 -4.57 -5.20
CA ILE A 100 -4.25 -4.03 -4.98
C ILE A 100 -3.32 -5.06 -4.34
N THR A 101 -3.84 -5.91 -3.47
CA THR A 101 -3.06 -6.96 -2.81
C THR A 101 -2.42 -7.89 -3.81
N GLU A 102 -3.19 -8.37 -4.80
CA GLU A 102 -2.72 -9.25 -5.86
C GLU A 102 -1.72 -8.53 -6.78
N PHE A 103 -2.01 -7.27 -7.11
CA PHE A 103 -1.10 -6.44 -7.90
C PHE A 103 0.25 -6.26 -7.20
N LEU A 104 0.26 -5.87 -5.92
CA LEU A 104 1.48 -5.66 -5.14
C LEU A 104 2.25 -6.96 -4.90
N SER A 105 1.55 -8.06 -4.63
CA SER A 105 2.16 -9.39 -4.49
C SER A 105 2.93 -9.78 -5.75
N LYS A 106 2.34 -9.59 -6.93
CA LYS A 106 3.00 -9.88 -8.19
C LYS A 106 4.18 -8.93 -8.44
N LYS A 107 4.02 -7.64 -8.13
CA LYS A 107 5.05 -6.63 -8.38
C LYS A 107 6.26 -6.73 -7.44
N SER A 108 6.05 -7.21 -6.23
CA SER A 108 7.14 -7.45 -5.27
C SER A 108 8.00 -8.67 -5.60
N ASN A 109 7.70 -9.40 -6.68
CA ASN A 109 8.32 -10.69 -7.04
C ASN A 109 8.31 -11.68 -5.86
N SER A 110 7.30 -11.55 -4.99
CA SER A 110 7.13 -12.48 -3.89
C SER A 110 6.69 -13.84 -4.45
N THR A 111 7.58 -14.81 -4.42
CA THR A 111 7.26 -16.22 -4.73
C THR A 111 6.34 -16.83 -3.68
N SER A 112 6.20 -16.18 -2.54
CA SER A 112 5.33 -16.59 -1.46
C SER A 112 3.90 -16.08 -1.68
N CYS A 113 2.94 -16.87 -1.22
CA CYS A 113 1.53 -16.51 -1.18
C CYS A 113 1.33 -15.22 -0.36
N SER A 114 0.62 -14.22 -0.91
CA SER A 114 0.20 -13.07 -0.12
C SER A 114 -0.90 -13.48 0.86
N VAL A 115 -0.82 -12.94 2.07
CA VAL A 115 -1.80 -13.21 3.13
C VAL A 115 -2.43 -11.89 3.55
N MET A 116 -3.75 -11.82 3.53
CA MET A 116 -4.48 -10.71 4.14
C MET A 116 -4.60 -10.97 5.64
N LEU A 117 -4.22 -10.00 6.44
CA LEU A 117 -4.41 -10.02 7.89
C LEU A 117 -5.17 -8.76 8.28
N ILE A 118 -6.39 -8.91 8.79
CA ILE A 118 -7.19 -7.84 9.41
C ILE A 118 -6.78 -7.82 10.87
N TYR A 119 -5.90 -6.87 11.20
CA TYR A 119 -5.26 -6.83 12.51
C TYR A 119 -6.06 -6.02 13.53
N ASN A 120 -6.26 -6.58 14.69
CA ASN A 120 -6.72 -5.88 15.89
C ASN A 120 -6.00 -6.48 17.11
N LYS A 121 -5.78 -5.67 18.16
CA LYS A 121 -5.09 -6.12 19.38
C LYS A 121 -5.79 -7.27 20.10
N LYS A 122 -7.14 -7.32 20.06
CA LYS A 122 -7.94 -8.34 20.73
C LYS A 122 -8.23 -9.54 19.84
N LEU A 123 -8.50 -9.31 18.54
CA LEU A 123 -8.85 -10.35 17.60
C LEU A 123 -8.32 -9.97 16.21
N SER A 124 -7.55 -10.83 15.60
CA SER A 124 -7.10 -10.67 14.22
C SER A 124 -7.67 -11.78 13.34
N VAL A 125 -8.10 -11.42 12.15
CA VAL A 125 -8.75 -12.35 11.20
C VAL A 125 -7.96 -12.41 9.90
N SER A 126 -7.77 -13.63 9.39
CA SER A 126 -7.14 -13.86 8.09
C SER A 126 -8.02 -14.76 7.22
N PRO A 127 -8.61 -14.26 6.15
CA PRO A 127 -9.39 -15.07 5.24
C PRO A 127 -8.50 -16.04 4.45
N ILE A 128 -8.89 -17.30 4.39
CA ILE A 128 -8.18 -18.31 3.59
C ILE A 128 -8.44 -18.10 2.10
N THR A 129 -9.65 -17.73 1.73
CA THR A 129 -10.04 -17.43 0.35
C THR A 129 -10.55 -16.00 0.24
N THR A 130 -10.22 -15.31 -0.86
CA THR A 130 -10.67 -13.95 -1.14
C THR A 130 -11.16 -13.85 -2.58
N HIS A 131 -12.22 -13.03 -2.80
CA HIS A 131 -12.73 -12.69 -4.13
C HIS A 131 -13.12 -13.90 -5.03
N ILE A 132 -13.61 -14.98 -4.42
CA ILE A 132 -14.14 -16.11 -5.17
C ILE A 132 -15.63 -16.34 -4.83
N PRO A 133 -16.45 -16.86 -5.78
CA PRO A 133 -17.83 -17.22 -5.50
C PRO A 133 -17.92 -18.27 -4.40
N LEU A 134 -18.91 -18.14 -3.50
CA LEU A 134 -19.09 -19.03 -2.34
C LEU A 134 -19.10 -20.51 -2.74
N ARG A 135 -19.78 -20.87 -3.84
CA ARG A 135 -19.83 -22.24 -4.38
C ARG A 135 -18.48 -22.86 -4.74
N LYS A 136 -17.43 -22.03 -4.87
CA LYS A 136 -16.06 -22.50 -5.17
C LYS A 136 -15.17 -22.60 -3.96
N VAL A 137 -15.62 -22.14 -2.78
CA VAL A 137 -14.80 -22.12 -1.57
C VAL A 137 -14.38 -23.51 -1.16
N SER A 138 -15.32 -24.46 -1.04
CA SER A 138 -15.03 -25.86 -0.64
C SER A 138 -13.97 -26.51 -1.53
N LYS A 139 -14.06 -26.33 -2.84
CA LYS A 139 -13.09 -26.87 -3.81
C LYS A 139 -11.71 -26.21 -3.73
N LYS A 140 -11.61 -24.99 -3.20
CA LYS A 140 -10.35 -24.23 -3.07
C LYS A 140 -9.70 -24.38 -1.71
N LEU A 141 -10.43 -24.82 -0.68
CA LEU A 141 -9.88 -25.10 0.63
C LEU A 141 -9.06 -26.39 0.57
N LYS A 142 -7.76 -26.24 0.78
CA LYS A 142 -6.80 -27.35 0.89
C LYS A 142 -5.99 -27.16 2.16
N THR A 143 -5.74 -28.26 2.90
CA THR A 143 -4.92 -28.23 4.12
C THR A 143 -3.57 -27.57 3.88
N SER A 144 -2.92 -27.86 2.75
CA SER A 144 -1.63 -27.25 2.38
C SER A 144 -1.69 -25.74 2.26
N LEU A 145 -2.80 -25.17 1.74
CA LEU A 145 -3.01 -23.74 1.65
C LEU A 145 -3.18 -23.10 3.03
N ILE A 146 -3.96 -23.76 3.91
CA ILE A 146 -4.18 -23.30 5.29
C ILE A 146 -2.85 -23.26 6.04
N VAL A 147 -2.12 -24.38 6.04
CA VAL A 147 -0.81 -24.50 6.71
C VAL A 147 0.18 -23.43 6.18
N LYS A 148 0.23 -23.24 4.85
CA LYS A 148 1.11 -22.24 4.26
C LYS A 148 0.78 -20.82 4.76
N LYS A 149 -0.49 -20.44 4.82
CA LYS A 149 -0.91 -19.12 5.31
C LYS A 149 -0.64 -18.95 6.80
N ILE A 150 -0.91 -19.97 7.61
CA ILE A 150 -0.59 -19.96 9.06
C ILE A 150 0.91 -19.76 9.28
N LYS A 151 1.78 -20.47 8.55
CA LYS A 151 3.24 -20.30 8.66
C LYS A 151 3.67 -18.86 8.34
N ILE A 152 3.09 -18.23 7.30
CA ILE A 152 3.40 -16.84 6.93
C ILE A 152 2.99 -15.88 8.05
N ILE A 153 1.77 -16.04 8.59
CA ILE A 153 1.27 -15.20 9.69
C ILE A 153 2.14 -15.38 10.94
N ASN A 154 2.42 -16.62 11.33
CA ASN A 154 3.25 -16.92 12.50
C ASN A 154 4.65 -16.29 12.39
N ASN A 155 5.29 -16.40 11.22
CA ASN A 155 6.59 -15.78 10.98
C ASN A 155 6.53 -14.25 11.05
N PHE A 156 5.44 -13.65 10.53
CA PHE A 156 5.21 -12.21 10.62
C PHE A 156 5.04 -11.75 12.07
N TYR A 157 4.25 -12.47 12.89
CA TYR A 157 4.06 -12.15 14.30
C TYR A 157 5.37 -12.27 15.08
N LYS A 158 6.11 -13.37 14.92
CA LYS A 158 7.42 -13.56 15.58
C LYS A 158 8.40 -12.43 15.26
N LYS A 159 8.42 -11.99 13.99
CA LYS A 159 9.36 -10.96 13.54
C LYS A 159 8.99 -9.56 14.00
N ASN A 160 7.70 -9.22 14.04
CA ASN A 160 7.26 -7.84 14.20
C ASN A 160 6.62 -7.54 15.56
N PHE A 161 6.07 -8.55 16.26
CA PHE A 161 5.38 -8.35 17.53
C PHE A 161 5.99 -9.09 18.71
N ILE A 162 7.04 -9.91 18.50
CA ILE A 162 7.68 -10.74 19.53
C ILE A 162 6.66 -11.65 20.25
N LYS A 163 5.52 -11.93 19.63
CA LYS A 163 4.44 -12.76 20.16
C LYS A 163 4.11 -13.86 19.18
N LYS A 164 3.67 -15.00 19.71
CA LYS A 164 3.04 -16.04 18.88
C LYS A 164 1.54 -15.70 18.75
N PRO A 165 0.94 -15.84 17.55
CA PRO A 165 -0.51 -15.80 17.43
C PRO A 165 -1.07 -17.04 18.13
N THR A 166 -2.10 -16.87 18.91
CA THR A 166 -2.92 -17.92 19.52
C THR A 166 -4.11 -18.22 18.64
#